data_0e5b244311d269b18813425b3c65e131
#
_entry.id   0e5b244311d269b18813425b3c65e131
#
_cell.length_a   1.000
_cell.length_b   1.000
_cell.length_c   1.000
_cell.angle_alpha   90.00
_cell.angle_beta   90.00
_cell.angle_gamma   90.00
#
_symmetry.space_group_name_H-M   'P 1'
#
loop_
_entity.id
_entity.type
_entity.pdbx_description
1 polymer ?
#
loop_
_entity_poly.entity_id
_entity_poly.type
_entity_poly.pdbx_seq_one_letter_code
_entity_poly.pdbx_strand_id
1 'polypeptide(L)'
;MLMEFTQRKRPLIEICCCSTDDAMQAYLGGADRIELNSCLEAGGLTPSIGSLKLVKQKVHLPVIAMIRPRTGGFCYTSLEFETMKQDAHALLQAGADGIAVGILNEDGSIDVDRMQEMLLICKEYRKEAVCHRAIDVTPD
;
A
#
# COMPACT_ATOMS: atom_id res chain seq x y z
N MET A 1 14.61 -4.35 23.40
CA MET A 1 13.46 -3.54 23.83
C MET A 1 12.24 -4.13 23.13
N LEU A 2 11.45 -4.90 23.88
CA LEU A 2 10.19 -5.46 23.41
C LEU A 2 9.22 -4.29 23.20
N MET A 3 8.79 -4.06 21.96
CA MET A 3 7.65 -3.17 21.71
C MET A 3 6.45 -3.79 22.42
N GLU A 4 5.98 -3.14 23.47
CA GLU A 4 4.67 -3.42 24.04
C GLU A 4 3.63 -3.17 22.95
N PHE A 5 3.11 -4.25 22.37
CA PHE A 5 1.88 -4.19 21.62
C PHE A 5 0.79 -3.79 22.60
N THR A 6 0.47 -2.50 22.66
CA THR A 6 -0.73 -2.02 23.30
C THR A 6 -1.90 -2.74 22.63
N GLN A 7 -2.49 -3.71 23.32
CA GLN A 7 -3.66 -4.45 22.85
C GLN A 7 -4.77 -3.43 22.53
N ARG A 8 -5.03 -3.19 21.25
CA ARG A 8 -6.21 -2.44 20.83
C ARG A 8 -7.43 -3.18 21.30
N LYS A 9 -8.34 -2.49 21.95
CA LYS A 9 -9.61 -3.09 22.44
C LYS A 9 -10.55 -3.55 21.32
N ARG A 10 -10.28 -3.17 20.04
CA ARG A 10 -11.04 -3.55 18.86
C ARG A 10 -10.11 -3.70 17.64
N PRO A 11 -10.50 -4.42 16.58
CA PRO A 11 -9.77 -4.49 15.33
C PRO A 11 -9.53 -3.11 14.72
N LEU A 12 -8.42 -2.96 13.99
CA LEU A 12 -8.15 -1.78 13.17
C LEU A 12 -9.05 -1.84 11.92
N ILE A 13 -9.76 -0.75 11.66
CA ILE A 13 -10.61 -0.59 10.47
C ILE A 13 -9.82 0.21 9.43
N GLU A 14 -9.42 -0.46 8.34
CA GLU A 14 -8.81 0.17 7.18
C GLU A 14 -9.81 0.23 6.04
N ILE A 15 -9.91 1.39 5.39
CA ILE A 15 -10.83 1.59 4.26
C ILE A 15 -10.01 1.87 2.99
N CYS A 16 -10.29 1.08 1.93
CA CYS A 16 -9.78 1.32 0.59
C CYS A 16 -10.48 2.52 -0.02
N CYS A 17 -9.71 3.51 -0.45
CA CYS A 17 -10.19 4.76 -1.04
C CYS A 17 -9.48 5.02 -2.37
N CYS A 18 -10.15 5.64 -3.33
CA CYS A 18 -9.54 6.04 -4.60
C CYS A 18 -9.60 7.55 -4.87
N SER A 19 -10.08 8.32 -3.88
CA SER A 19 -10.14 9.77 -3.96
C SER A 19 -9.96 10.41 -2.59
N THR A 20 -9.72 11.71 -2.58
CA THR A 20 -9.69 12.49 -1.33
C THR A 20 -11.08 12.54 -0.68
N ASP A 21 -12.14 12.57 -1.49
CA ASP A 21 -13.51 12.54 -0.98
C ASP A 21 -13.82 11.22 -0.26
N ASP A 22 -13.42 10.07 -0.84
CA ASP A 22 -13.56 8.76 -0.17
C ASP A 22 -12.80 8.74 1.16
N ALA A 23 -11.55 9.21 1.16
CA ALA A 23 -10.72 9.25 2.36
C ALA A 23 -11.36 10.14 3.46
N MET A 24 -11.98 11.25 3.06
CA MET A 24 -12.71 12.13 3.97
C MET A 24 -13.94 11.43 4.55
N GLN A 25 -14.72 10.72 3.72
CA GLN A 25 -15.88 9.95 4.20
C GLN A 25 -15.46 8.81 5.13
N ALA A 26 -14.38 8.10 4.82
CA ALA A 26 -13.83 7.07 5.68
C ALA A 26 -13.39 7.63 7.04
N TYR A 27 -12.73 8.80 7.04
CA TYR A 27 -12.33 9.50 8.27
C TYR A 27 -13.54 9.89 9.11
N LEU A 28 -14.55 10.51 8.51
CA LEU A 28 -15.79 10.90 9.21
C LEU A 28 -16.57 9.68 9.71
N GLY A 29 -16.48 8.56 9.00
CA GLY A 29 -17.08 7.28 9.40
C GLY A 29 -16.34 6.53 10.50
N GLY A 30 -15.19 7.02 10.96
CA GLY A 30 -14.44 6.44 12.07
C GLY A 30 -13.43 5.36 11.66
N ALA A 31 -12.92 5.39 10.43
CA ALA A 31 -11.79 4.56 10.01
C ALA A 31 -10.56 4.85 10.87
N ASP A 32 -9.69 3.86 11.03
CA ASP A 32 -8.42 3.98 11.74
C ASP A 32 -7.24 4.21 10.79
N ARG A 33 -7.37 3.78 9.53
CA ARG A 33 -6.34 3.85 8.50
C ARG A 33 -6.98 3.90 7.11
N ILE A 34 -6.29 4.48 6.16
CA ILE A 34 -6.68 4.55 4.75
C ILE A 34 -5.70 3.71 3.93
N GLU A 35 -6.21 2.87 3.03
CA GLU A 35 -5.44 2.35 1.90
C GLU A 35 -5.79 3.17 0.67
N LEU A 36 -4.84 3.99 0.21
CA LEU A 36 -5.07 4.89 -0.92
C LEU A 36 -4.68 4.22 -2.24
N ASN A 37 -5.62 4.18 -3.14
CA ASN A 37 -5.53 3.62 -4.48
C ASN A 37 -5.89 4.66 -5.54
N SER A 38 -5.70 4.30 -6.79
CA SER A 38 -6.47 4.79 -7.93
C SER A 38 -7.21 3.61 -8.57
N CYS A 39 -8.23 3.87 -9.39
CA CYS A 39 -8.91 2.87 -10.21
C CYS A 39 -9.34 1.61 -9.41
N LEU A 40 -10.15 1.78 -8.36
CA LEU A 40 -10.65 0.65 -7.55
C LEU A 40 -11.48 -0.35 -8.36
N GLU A 41 -12.17 0.09 -9.39
CA GLU A 41 -12.93 -0.75 -10.33
C GLU A 41 -12.03 -1.74 -11.08
N ALA A 42 -10.75 -1.43 -11.24
CA ALA A 42 -9.74 -2.34 -11.78
C ALA A 42 -8.95 -3.11 -10.70
N GLY A 43 -9.41 -3.03 -9.46
CA GLY A 43 -8.82 -3.70 -8.30
C GLY A 43 -7.76 -2.90 -7.54
N GLY A 44 -7.65 -1.61 -7.82
CA GLY A 44 -6.70 -0.70 -7.18
C GLY A 44 -5.34 -0.64 -7.86
N LEU A 45 -4.91 0.55 -8.18
CA LEU A 45 -3.60 0.86 -8.77
C LEU A 45 -2.88 1.91 -7.93
N THR A 46 -1.62 2.16 -8.24
CA THR A 46 -0.79 3.19 -7.59
C THR A 46 -1.48 4.55 -7.67
N PRO A 47 -1.69 5.26 -6.55
CA PRO A 47 -2.28 6.60 -6.54
C PRO A 47 -1.28 7.65 -7.04
N SER A 48 -1.79 8.79 -7.49
CA SER A 48 -0.92 9.93 -7.78
C SER A 48 -0.34 10.54 -6.51
N ILE A 49 0.84 11.14 -6.62
CA ILE A 49 1.46 11.91 -5.53
C ILE A 49 0.56 13.08 -5.10
N GLY A 50 -0.14 13.71 -6.06
CA GLY A 50 -1.07 14.80 -5.78
C GLY A 50 -2.25 14.34 -4.92
N SER A 51 -2.84 13.18 -5.22
CA SER A 51 -3.89 12.57 -4.41
C SER A 51 -3.40 12.30 -2.98
N LEU A 52 -2.25 11.64 -2.83
CA LEU A 52 -1.67 11.36 -1.53
C LEU A 52 -1.45 12.64 -0.71
N LYS A 53 -0.81 13.65 -1.30
CA LYS A 53 -0.54 14.93 -0.60
C LYS A 53 -1.81 15.60 -0.13
N LEU A 54 -2.86 15.61 -0.97
CA LEU A 54 -4.13 16.23 -0.59
C LEU A 54 -4.83 15.45 0.52
N VAL A 55 -4.85 14.10 0.44
CA VAL A 55 -5.37 13.26 1.52
C VAL A 55 -4.64 13.54 2.83
N LYS A 56 -3.30 13.56 2.83
CA LYS A 56 -2.50 13.83 4.03
C LYS A 56 -2.73 15.22 4.63
N GLN A 57 -3.13 16.20 3.82
CA GLN A 57 -3.49 17.55 4.29
C GLN A 57 -4.87 17.60 4.94
N LYS A 58 -5.81 16.77 4.46
CA LYS A 58 -7.22 16.83 4.86
C LYS A 58 -7.62 15.80 5.89
N VAL A 59 -6.93 14.67 5.93
CA VAL A 59 -7.28 13.51 6.77
C VAL A 59 -6.12 13.19 7.71
N HIS A 60 -6.40 13.18 9.01
CA HIS A 60 -5.40 12.90 10.06
C HIS A 60 -5.37 11.41 10.43
N LEU A 61 -5.29 10.54 9.42
CA LEU A 61 -5.12 9.11 9.58
C LEU A 61 -3.82 8.64 8.92
N PRO A 62 -3.26 7.50 9.35
CA PRO A 62 -2.21 6.82 8.58
C PRO A 62 -2.74 6.46 7.19
N VAL A 63 -1.89 6.62 6.17
CA VAL A 63 -2.21 6.33 4.77
C VAL A 63 -1.21 5.32 4.23
N ILE A 64 -1.72 4.15 3.84
CA ILE A 64 -0.97 3.12 3.12
C ILE A 64 -1.22 3.33 1.63
N ALA A 65 -0.17 3.53 0.85
CA ALA A 65 -0.28 3.75 -0.59
C ALA A 65 -0.13 2.44 -1.37
N MET A 66 -1.05 2.19 -2.30
CA MET A 66 -0.97 1.03 -3.18
C MET A 66 0.23 1.16 -4.13
N ILE A 67 1.00 0.09 -4.27
CA ILE A 67 2.04 -0.05 -5.30
C ILE A 67 1.64 -1.16 -6.26
N ARG A 68 0.98 -0.78 -7.33
CA ARG A 68 0.52 -1.66 -8.41
C ARG A 68 0.47 -0.87 -9.71
N PRO A 69 1.46 -1.07 -10.62
CA PRO A 69 1.64 -0.18 -11.78
C PRO A 69 0.61 -0.40 -12.89
N ARG A 70 -0.06 -1.56 -12.92
CA ARG A 70 -1.03 -1.92 -13.96
C ARG A 70 -2.04 -2.94 -13.46
N THR A 71 -3.10 -3.13 -14.23
CA THR A 71 -4.08 -4.21 -14.06
C THR A 71 -3.52 -5.57 -14.43
N GLY A 72 -4.28 -6.63 -14.17
CA GLY A 72 -3.87 -8.03 -14.44
C GLY A 72 -3.17 -8.66 -13.24
N GLY A 73 -2.41 -9.71 -13.50
CA GLY A 73 -1.73 -10.48 -12.46
C GLY A 73 -0.60 -9.74 -11.75
N PHE A 74 0.00 -10.40 -10.78
CA PHE A 74 1.01 -9.83 -9.88
C PHE A 74 2.45 -10.27 -10.21
N CYS A 75 2.64 -10.92 -11.36
CA CYS A 75 3.96 -11.22 -11.90
C CYS A 75 4.39 -10.09 -12.83
N TYR A 76 5.47 -9.41 -12.49
CA TYR A 76 5.91 -8.18 -13.14
C TYR A 76 7.20 -8.37 -13.92
N THR A 77 7.35 -7.66 -15.05
CA THR A 77 8.63 -7.56 -15.74
C THR A 77 9.66 -6.79 -14.89
N SER A 78 10.92 -6.83 -15.28
CA SER A 78 11.96 -6.07 -14.59
C SER A 78 11.71 -4.55 -14.64
N LEU A 79 11.20 -4.03 -15.77
CA LEU A 79 10.89 -2.59 -15.91
C LEU A 79 9.66 -2.20 -15.09
N GLU A 80 8.64 -3.06 -15.01
CA GLU A 80 7.50 -2.83 -14.11
C GLU A 80 7.95 -2.80 -12.66
N PHE A 81 8.85 -3.71 -12.26
CA PHE A 81 9.38 -3.72 -10.91
C PHE A 81 10.23 -2.47 -10.60
N GLU A 82 11.05 -2.00 -11.56
CA GLU A 82 11.74 -0.72 -11.41
C GLU A 82 10.76 0.45 -11.22
N THR A 83 9.66 0.48 -11.99
CA THR A 83 8.58 1.46 -11.81
C THR A 83 8.00 1.39 -10.39
N MET A 84 7.71 0.18 -9.89
CA MET A 84 7.19 -0.02 -8.54
C MET A 84 8.12 0.53 -7.46
N LYS A 85 9.44 0.34 -7.60
CA LYS A 85 10.42 0.90 -6.67
C LYS A 85 10.43 2.43 -6.70
N GLN A 86 10.39 3.04 -7.88
CA GLN A 86 10.32 4.50 -8.02
C GLN A 86 9.04 5.05 -7.40
N ASP A 87 7.90 4.43 -7.64
CA ASP A 87 6.62 4.81 -7.04
C ASP A 87 6.66 4.70 -5.51
N ALA A 88 7.24 3.63 -4.97
CA ALA A 88 7.38 3.45 -3.52
C ALA A 88 8.21 4.57 -2.89
N HIS A 89 9.39 4.86 -3.45
CA HIS A 89 10.21 5.98 -2.98
C HIS A 89 9.47 7.31 -3.05
N ALA A 90 8.84 7.62 -4.18
CA ALA A 90 8.13 8.87 -4.38
C ALA A 90 6.95 9.05 -3.40
N LEU A 91 6.15 8.01 -3.20
CA LEU A 91 5.00 8.07 -2.30
C LEU A 91 5.41 8.11 -0.82
N LEU A 92 6.41 7.33 -0.41
CA LEU A 92 6.94 7.37 0.95
C LEU A 92 7.56 8.75 1.26
N GLN A 93 8.33 9.30 0.33
CA GLN A 93 8.89 10.65 0.45
C GLN A 93 7.81 11.73 0.47
N ALA A 94 6.69 11.53 -0.23
CA ALA A 94 5.54 12.44 -0.23
C ALA A 94 4.66 12.34 1.02
N GLY A 95 4.97 11.42 1.95
CA GLY A 95 4.33 11.34 3.26
C GLY A 95 3.40 10.15 3.47
N ALA A 96 3.41 9.13 2.61
CA ALA A 96 2.72 7.86 2.90
C ALA A 96 3.27 7.24 4.19
N ASP A 97 2.42 6.62 4.98
CA ASP A 97 2.79 5.96 6.23
C ASP A 97 3.18 4.49 6.01
N GLY A 98 2.99 4.00 4.81
CA GLY A 98 3.38 2.69 4.35
C GLY A 98 2.97 2.45 2.92
N ILE A 99 3.26 1.26 2.43
CA ILE A 99 2.84 0.79 1.11
C ILE A 99 2.12 -0.55 1.21
N ALA A 100 1.18 -0.79 0.28
CA ALA A 100 0.58 -2.10 0.02
C ALA A 100 1.14 -2.65 -1.29
N VAL A 101 1.75 -3.82 -1.25
CA VAL A 101 2.43 -4.43 -2.40
C VAL A 101 2.29 -5.95 -2.37
N GLY A 102 2.33 -6.59 -3.54
CA GLY A 102 2.34 -8.04 -3.67
C GLY A 102 2.93 -8.43 -5.01
N ILE A 103 3.94 -9.28 -5.00
CA ILE A 103 4.70 -9.68 -6.18
C ILE A 103 4.80 -11.20 -6.20
N LEU A 104 4.40 -11.79 -7.32
CA LEU A 104 4.42 -13.23 -7.53
C LEU A 104 5.38 -13.61 -8.65
N ASN A 105 5.89 -14.84 -8.57
CA ASN A 105 6.58 -15.51 -9.65
C ASN A 105 5.60 -16.01 -10.72
N GLU A 106 6.10 -16.50 -11.84
CA GLU A 106 5.28 -17.06 -12.92
C GLU A 106 4.47 -18.30 -12.47
N ASP A 107 4.97 -19.06 -11.51
CA ASP A 107 4.28 -20.21 -10.92
C ASP A 107 3.23 -19.84 -9.87
N GLY A 108 3.06 -18.55 -9.59
CA GLY A 108 2.12 -18.01 -8.59
C GLY A 108 2.66 -17.97 -7.16
N SER A 109 3.86 -18.50 -6.91
CA SER A 109 4.49 -18.36 -5.58
C SER A 109 4.91 -16.91 -5.32
N ILE A 110 5.12 -16.56 -4.05
CA ILE A 110 5.60 -15.22 -3.69
C ILE A 110 7.03 -15.03 -4.20
N ASP A 111 7.28 -13.91 -4.91
CA ASP A 111 8.64 -13.47 -5.26
C ASP A 111 9.30 -12.85 -4.00
N VAL A 112 9.91 -13.71 -3.21
CA VAL A 112 10.50 -13.34 -1.92
C VAL A 112 11.59 -12.29 -2.08
N ASP A 113 12.42 -12.40 -3.09
CA ASP A 113 13.55 -11.49 -3.30
C ASP A 113 13.05 -10.06 -3.58
N ARG A 114 12.12 -9.90 -4.52
CA ARG A 114 11.52 -8.61 -4.84
C ARG A 114 10.67 -8.05 -3.69
N MET A 115 9.96 -8.90 -2.96
CA MET A 115 9.24 -8.47 -1.76
C MET A 115 10.20 -7.97 -0.67
N GLN A 116 11.36 -8.60 -0.51
CA GLN A 116 12.40 -8.13 0.42
C GLN A 116 12.97 -6.77 0.00
N GLU A 117 13.20 -6.53 -1.30
CA GLU A 117 13.63 -5.21 -1.78
C GLU A 117 12.60 -4.13 -1.43
N MET A 118 11.31 -4.38 -1.62
CA MET A 118 10.25 -3.43 -1.24
C MET A 118 10.21 -3.18 0.28
N LEU A 119 10.41 -4.22 1.08
CA LEU A 119 10.52 -4.09 2.54
C LEU A 119 11.73 -3.25 2.96
N LEU A 120 12.86 -3.38 2.28
CA LEU A 120 14.05 -2.57 2.55
C LEU A 120 13.79 -1.09 2.26
N ILE A 121 13.10 -0.76 1.16
CA ILE A 121 12.67 0.60 0.87
C ILE A 121 11.82 1.17 2.02
N CYS A 122 10.82 0.41 2.50
CA CYS A 122 10.00 0.86 3.64
C CYS A 122 10.86 1.11 4.90
N LYS A 123 11.84 0.26 5.17
CA LYS A 123 12.75 0.41 6.32
C LYS A 123 13.59 1.69 6.24
N GLU A 124 14.06 2.07 5.05
CA GLU A 124 14.79 3.33 4.84
C GLU A 124 13.98 4.54 5.31
N TYR A 125 12.67 4.54 5.05
CA TYR A 125 11.75 5.60 5.47
C TYR A 125 11.15 5.37 6.87
N ARG A 126 11.44 4.25 7.54
CA ARG A 126 10.82 3.83 8.81
C ARG A 126 9.29 3.75 8.70
N LYS A 127 8.82 3.16 7.63
CA LYS A 127 7.40 3.04 7.28
C LYS A 127 6.96 1.58 7.16
N GLU A 128 5.65 1.36 7.17
CA GLU A 128 5.04 0.03 7.12
C GLU A 128 5.02 -0.54 5.71
N ALA A 129 5.00 -1.88 5.61
CA ALA A 129 4.69 -2.60 4.39
C ALA A 129 3.58 -3.61 4.66
N VAL A 130 2.61 -3.66 3.76
CA VAL A 130 1.46 -4.57 3.80
C VAL A 130 1.52 -5.46 2.57
N CYS A 131 1.46 -6.79 2.76
CA CYS A 131 1.21 -7.71 1.66
C CYS A 131 -0.29 -7.67 1.33
N HIS A 132 -0.64 -7.24 0.13
CA HIS A 132 -2.03 -7.15 -0.29
C HIS A 132 -2.58 -8.51 -0.78
N ARG A 133 -3.80 -8.51 -1.36
CA ARG A 133 -4.53 -9.72 -1.80
C ARG A 133 -3.81 -10.62 -2.82
N ALA A 134 -2.61 -10.27 -3.32
CA ALA A 134 -1.83 -11.18 -4.14
C ALA A 134 -1.59 -12.52 -3.44
N ILE A 135 -1.52 -12.52 -2.10
CA ILE A 135 -1.38 -13.74 -1.30
C ILE A 135 -2.58 -14.69 -1.44
N ASP A 136 -3.77 -14.18 -1.75
CA ASP A 136 -4.99 -14.99 -1.86
C ASP A 136 -5.01 -15.88 -3.12
N VAL A 137 -4.11 -15.61 -4.06
CA VAL A 137 -3.98 -16.39 -5.33
C VAL A 137 -2.67 -17.17 -5.41
N THR A 138 -1.92 -17.24 -4.31
CA THR A 138 -0.74 -18.10 -4.24
C THR A 138 -1.17 -19.57 -4.10
N PRO A 139 -0.40 -20.53 -4.66
CA PRO A 139 -0.58 -21.94 -4.33
C PRO A 139 -0.28 -22.18 -2.84
N ASP A 140 -0.90 -23.22 -2.28
CA ASP A 140 -0.69 -23.63 -0.88
C ASP A 140 0.78 -24.01 -0.58
#